data_b3392b35fb98bd0f663fa4d4104d8aa1
#
_entry.id   b3392b35fb98bd0f663fa4d4104d8aa1
#
_cell.length_a   1.000
_cell.length_b   1.000
_cell.length_c   1.000
_cell.angle_alpha   90.00
_cell.angle_beta   90.00
_cell.angle_gamma   90.00
#
_symmetry.space_group_name_H-M   'P 1'
#
loop_
_entity.id
_entity.type
_entity.pdbx_description
1 polymer ?
#
loop_
_entity_poly.entity_id
_entity_poly.type
_entity_poly.pdbx_seq_one_letter_code
_entity_poly.pdbx_strand_id
1 'polypeptide(L)'
;KLAGNKVSTLSGGYKAYRNFAAQDFLEKQLKMKILSGKTGCGKTEILHALREQGEQVIDLEGLANHKGSAFGALGEQEQPTTEQFENNLYEAFRQIDPERTVWVENENRLVGKVFIPEGFWKQMKASPLINLERPISERVDIIMRHYGDFSTEGLKTAFGKIKKRLGGQNYQAAILALNENDLKTAIKIALYYYDKAYQYYLDKNESPNQEKLAVENITNQVIAEQVVAWSSQH
;
A
#
# COMPACT_ATOMS: atom_id res chain seq x y z
N LYS A 1 -28.20 9.66 -28.14
CA LYS A 1 -28.57 8.60 -29.13
C LYS A 1 -27.89 8.79 -30.50
N LEU A 2 -26.78 9.58 -30.56
CA LEU A 2 -26.17 9.98 -31.85
C LEU A 2 -25.33 8.90 -32.55
N ALA A 3 -25.19 7.69 -32.00
CA ALA A 3 -24.39 6.65 -32.65
C ALA A 3 -25.05 5.25 -32.67
N GLY A 4 -26.40 5.18 -32.59
CA GLY A 4 -27.12 3.90 -32.60
C GLY A 4 -26.89 2.99 -31.38
N ASN A 5 -26.11 3.42 -30.42
CA ASN A 5 -25.81 2.65 -29.22
C ASN A 5 -27.00 2.62 -28.24
N LYS A 6 -27.20 1.46 -27.59
CA LYS A 6 -28.10 1.37 -26.44
C LYS A 6 -27.46 2.14 -25.26
N VAL A 7 -28.13 3.18 -24.83
CA VAL A 7 -27.65 4.03 -23.71
C VAL A 7 -28.65 3.94 -22.58
N SER A 8 -28.13 3.62 -21.38
CA SER A 8 -28.87 3.74 -20.11
C SER A 8 -28.36 4.96 -19.36
N THR A 9 -29.26 5.66 -18.69
CA THR A 9 -28.90 6.79 -17.83
C THR A 9 -29.20 6.43 -16.38
N LEU A 10 -28.30 6.82 -15.48
CA LEU A 10 -28.52 6.66 -14.05
C LEU A 10 -29.36 7.83 -13.51
N SER A 11 -30.50 7.54 -12.89
CA SER A 11 -31.30 8.55 -12.22
C SER A 11 -30.51 9.19 -11.07
N GLY A 12 -30.42 10.53 -11.02
CA GLY A 12 -29.56 11.25 -10.08
C GLY A 12 -28.09 11.38 -10.48
N GLY A 13 -27.72 10.81 -11.64
CA GLY A 13 -26.40 10.96 -12.26
C GLY A 13 -25.22 10.48 -11.40
N TYR A 14 -24.04 11.04 -11.63
CA TYR A 14 -22.80 10.63 -10.94
C TYR A 14 -22.87 10.80 -9.41
N LYS A 15 -23.60 11.79 -8.91
CA LYS A 15 -23.81 11.98 -7.46
C LYS A 15 -24.54 10.79 -6.84
N ALA A 16 -25.55 10.25 -7.53
CA ALA A 16 -26.26 9.05 -7.05
C ALA A 16 -25.36 7.82 -7.04
N TYR A 17 -24.50 7.66 -8.06
CA TYR A 17 -23.49 6.59 -8.08
C TYR A 17 -22.52 6.67 -6.90
N ARG A 18 -21.95 7.85 -6.62
CA ARG A 18 -21.01 8.02 -5.47
C ARG A 18 -21.68 7.75 -4.13
N ASN A 19 -22.92 8.21 -3.95
CA ASN A 19 -23.67 7.94 -2.72
C ASN A 19 -23.93 6.44 -2.56
N PHE A 20 -24.29 5.75 -3.63
CA PHE A 20 -24.49 4.31 -3.63
C PHE A 20 -23.19 3.57 -3.28
N ALA A 21 -22.08 3.91 -3.92
CA ALA A 21 -20.76 3.30 -3.61
C ALA A 21 -20.35 3.55 -2.15
N ALA A 22 -20.55 4.76 -1.63
CA ALA A 22 -20.24 5.10 -0.25
C ALA A 22 -21.07 4.28 0.75
N GLN A 23 -22.36 4.07 0.44
CA GLN A 23 -23.25 3.26 1.25
C GLN A 23 -22.87 1.79 1.21
N ASP A 24 -22.55 1.26 0.02
CA ASP A 24 -22.15 -0.13 -0.17
C ASP A 24 -20.85 -0.48 0.58
N PHE A 25 -19.87 0.44 0.63
CA PHE A 25 -18.68 0.30 1.47
C PHE A 25 -18.99 0.18 2.98
N LEU A 26 -20.14 0.67 3.43
CA LEU A 26 -20.57 0.58 4.84
C LEU A 26 -21.37 -0.70 5.10
N GLU A 27 -22.19 -1.12 4.13
CA GLU A 27 -23.15 -2.21 4.29
C GLU A 27 -22.57 -3.58 3.96
N LYS A 28 -21.86 -3.70 2.81
CA LYS A 28 -21.23 -4.95 2.39
C LYS A 28 -19.96 -5.19 3.19
N GLN A 29 -20.01 -6.17 4.09
CA GLN A 29 -18.83 -6.59 4.87
C GLN A 29 -18.02 -7.61 4.10
N LEU A 30 -16.70 -7.41 4.02
CA LEU A 30 -15.76 -8.34 3.41
C LEU A 30 -14.95 -9.07 4.50
N LYS A 31 -14.58 -10.31 4.23
CA LYS A 31 -13.62 -11.07 5.05
C LYS A 31 -12.20 -10.56 4.78
N MET A 32 -11.91 -9.31 5.21
CA MET A 32 -10.60 -8.69 4.97
C MET A 32 -9.52 -9.26 5.87
N LYS A 33 -8.33 -9.41 5.31
CA LYS A 33 -7.06 -9.64 6.03
C LYS A 33 -6.06 -8.58 5.60
N ILE A 34 -5.38 -7.97 6.56
CA ILE A 34 -4.47 -6.86 6.32
C ILE A 34 -3.03 -7.36 6.33
N LEU A 35 -2.35 -7.20 5.18
CA LEU A 35 -0.92 -7.45 5.04
C LEU A 35 -0.14 -6.20 5.44
N SER A 36 0.59 -6.28 6.52
CA SER A 36 1.37 -5.18 7.08
C SER A 36 2.86 -5.48 7.08
N GLY A 37 3.67 -4.47 7.31
CA GLY A 37 5.12 -4.58 7.37
C GLY A 37 5.79 -3.25 7.08
N LYS A 38 6.99 -3.09 7.59
CA LYS A 38 7.83 -1.90 7.39
C LYS A 38 8.10 -1.66 5.90
N THR A 39 8.48 -0.44 5.55
CA THR A 39 8.90 -0.08 4.18
C THR A 39 9.97 -1.04 3.66
N GLY A 40 9.79 -1.54 2.44
CA GLY A 40 10.69 -2.52 1.81
C GLY A 40 10.47 -3.97 2.23
N CYS A 41 9.42 -4.32 2.99
CA CYS A 41 9.12 -5.72 3.32
C CYS A 41 8.60 -6.55 2.12
N GLY A 42 8.33 -5.93 0.96
CA GLY A 42 7.85 -6.65 -0.22
C GLY A 42 6.34 -6.91 -0.21
N LYS A 43 5.54 -6.08 0.46
CA LYS A 43 4.08 -6.27 0.55
C LYS A 43 3.41 -6.39 -0.83
N THR A 44 3.75 -5.50 -1.74
CA THR A 44 3.16 -5.47 -3.09
C THR A 44 3.47 -6.76 -3.86
N GLU A 45 4.73 -7.24 -3.83
CA GLU A 45 5.12 -8.48 -4.47
C GLU A 45 4.44 -9.70 -3.84
N ILE A 46 4.21 -9.67 -2.51
CA ILE A 46 3.49 -10.75 -1.81
C ILE A 46 2.00 -10.71 -2.18
N LEU A 47 1.38 -9.53 -2.29
CA LEU A 47 0.00 -9.41 -2.79
C LEU A 47 -0.14 -9.94 -4.22
N HIS A 48 0.87 -9.71 -5.08
CA HIS A 48 0.88 -10.30 -6.42
C HIS A 48 0.98 -11.84 -6.36
N ALA A 49 1.86 -12.38 -5.50
CA ALA A 49 1.97 -13.82 -5.30
C ALA A 49 0.67 -14.45 -4.77
N LEU A 50 -0.02 -13.77 -3.84
CA LEU A 50 -1.37 -14.17 -3.37
C LEU A 50 -2.37 -14.24 -4.52
N ARG A 51 -2.38 -13.22 -5.39
CA ARG A 51 -3.27 -13.19 -6.56
C ARG A 51 -2.95 -14.33 -7.56
N GLU A 52 -1.67 -14.63 -7.77
CA GLU A 52 -1.24 -15.78 -8.60
C GLU A 52 -1.68 -17.12 -8.03
N GLN A 53 -1.82 -17.23 -6.71
CA GLN A 53 -2.36 -18.41 -6.02
C GLN A 53 -3.90 -18.46 -6.01
N GLY A 54 -4.58 -17.51 -6.65
CA GLY A 54 -6.04 -17.45 -6.74
C GLY A 54 -6.73 -16.76 -5.56
N GLU A 55 -5.97 -16.09 -4.71
CA GLU A 55 -6.51 -15.27 -3.63
C GLU A 55 -7.10 -13.96 -4.15
N GLN A 56 -8.10 -13.43 -3.47
CA GLN A 56 -8.65 -12.11 -3.78
C GLN A 56 -7.77 -11.02 -3.17
N VAL A 57 -7.45 -10.01 -3.95
CA VAL A 57 -6.55 -8.91 -3.54
C VAL A 57 -7.11 -7.58 -4.01
N ILE A 58 -7.16 -6.60 -3.11
CA ILE A 58 -7.35 -5.19 -3.43
C ILE A 58 -6.02 -4.48 -3.17
N ASP A 59 -5.36 -4.03 -4.23
CA ASP A 59 -4.07 -3.33 -4.24
C ASP A 59 -4.32 -1.81 -4.22
N LEU A 60 -4.28 -1.21 -3.03
CA LEU A 60 -4.55 0.22 -2.84
C LEU A 60 -3.44 1.10 -3.43
N GLU A 61 -2.18 0.70 -3.28
CA GLU A 61 -1.03 1.41 -3.85
C GLU A 61 -1.11 1.41 -5.38
N GLY A 62 -1.43 0.27 -5.99
CA GLY A 62 -1.64 0.16 -7.44
C GLY A 62 -2.81 1.01 -7.92
N LEU A 63 -3.97 0.97 -7.24
CA LEU A 63 -5.13 1.80 -7.58
C LEU A 63 -4.85 3.30 -7.44
N ALA A 64 -3.94 3.68 -6.54
CA ALA A 64 -3.54 5.06 -6.30
C ALA A 64 -2.39 5.54 -7.20
N ASN A 65 -1.73 4.66 -7.97
CA ASN A 65 -0.46 4.93 -8.63
C ASN A 65 0.57 5.53 -7.66
N HIS A 66 0.71 4.92 -6.46
CA HIS A 66 1.56 5.46 -5.41
C HIS A 66 1.96 4.42 -4.36
N LYS A 67 3.25 4.17 -4.19
CA LYS A 67 3.82 3.16 -3.26
C LYS A 67 3.87 3.61 -1.79
N GLY A 68 2.86 4.28 -1.28
CA GLY A 68 2.67 4.59 0.14
C GLY A 68 3.72 5.47 0.83
N SER A 69 4.91 5.69 0.24
CA SER A 69 6.02 6.44 0.84
C SER A 69 6.26 7.80 0.17
N ALA A 70 7.18 8.64 0.71
CA ALA A 70 7.59 9.87 0.04
C ALA A 70 8.25 9.64 -1.33
N PHE A 71 8.75 8.43 -1.57
CA PHE A 71 9.30 7.96 -2.84
C PHE A 71 8.22 7.33 -3.74
N GLY A 72 7.02 7.13 -3.22
CA GLY A 72 5.96 6.34 -3.82
C GLY A 72 5.46 6.82 -5.19
N ALA A 73 5.71 8.09 -5.54
CA ALA A 73 5.39 8.63 -6.87
C ALA A 73 6.51 8.41 -7.91
N LEU A 74 7.70 7.94 -7.50
CA LEU A 74 8.81 7.71 -8.43
C LEU A 74 8.52 6.50 -9.32
N GLY A 75 8.53 6.73 -10.64
CA GLY A 75 8.27 5.70 -11.65
C GLY A 75 6.80 5.33 -11.82
N GLU A 76 5.91 5.93 -11.04
CA GLU A 76 4.47 5.70 -11.17
C GLU A 76 3.84 6.70 -12.16
N GLN A 77 2.71 6.31 -12.71
CA GLN A 77 1.86 7.21 -13.47
C GLN A 77 1.30 8.33 -12.56
N GLU A 78 0.75 9.37 -13.17
CA GLU A 78 0.07 10.42 -12.38
C GLU A 78 -1.05 9.81 -11.54
N GLN A 79 -1.11 10.21 -10.26
CA GLN A 79 -2.17 9.76 -9.37
C GLN A 79 -3.54 10.18 -9.91
N PRO A 80 -4.55 9.31 -9.81
CA PRO A 80 -5.93 9.68 -10.14
C PRO A 80 -6.41 10.80 -9.21
N THR A 81 -7.52 11.46 -9.57
CA THR A 81 -8.27 12.27 -8.61
C THR A 81 -8.85 11.39 -7.51
N THR A 82 -9.19 11.96 -6.36
CA THR A 82 -9.84 11.18 -5.27
C THR A 82 -11.11 10.50 -5.76
N GLU A 83 -11.92 11.19 -6.58
CA GLU A 83 -13.15 10.62 -7.15
C GLU A 83 -12.86 9.42 -8.06
N GLN A 84 -11.82 9.51 -8.89
CA GLN A 84 -11.46 8.40 -9.78
C GLN A 84 -10.88 7.22 -8.99
N PHE A 85 -10.07 7.49 -7.97
CA PHE A 85 -9.58 6.45 -7.06
C PHE A 85 -10.74 5.75 -6.33
N GLU A 86 -11.70 6.51 -5.79
CA GLU A 86 -12.90 5.95 -5.16
C GLU A 86 -13.69 5.06 -6.13
N ASN A 87 -13.84 5.48 -7.38
CA ASN A 87 -14.52 4.69 -8.41
C ASN A 87 -13.76 3.39 -8.72
N ASN A 88 -12.43 3.47 -8.89
CA ASN A 88 -11.60 2.31 -9.17
C ASN A 88 -11.62 1.31 -8.00
N LEU A 89 -11.54 1.83 -6.77
CA LEU A 89 -11.64 1.00 -5.57
C LEU A 89 -13.01 0.35 -5.45
N TYR A 90 -14.09 1.08 -5.78
CA TYR A 90 -15.43 0.53 -5.74
C TYR A 90 -15.62 -0.57 -6.81
N GLU A 91 -15.07 -0.40 -8.02
CA GLU A 91 -15.08 -1.44 -9.03
C GLU A 91 -14.34 -2.72 -8.59
N ALA A 92 -13.19 -2.57 -7.91
CA ALA A 92 -12.50 -3.72 -7.31
C ALA A 92 -13.32 -4.36 -6.19
N PHE A 93 -13.86 -3.55 -5.27
CA PHE A 93 -14.64 -3.99 -4.11
C PHE A 93 -15.89 -4.79 -4.49
N ARG A 94 -16.65 -4.34 -5.49
CA ARG A 94 -17.90 -5.00 -5.90
C ARG A 94 -17.68 -6.37 -6.55
N GLN A 95 -16.47 -6.63 -7.08
CA GLN A 95 -16.09 -7.91 -7.69
C GLN A 95 -15.64 -8.95 -6.67
N ILE A 96 -15.41 -8.55 -5.41
CA ILE A 96 -15.00 -9.45 -4.35
C ILE A 96 -16.18 -10.35 -3.94
N ASP A 97 -15.92 -11.65 -3.91
CA ASP A 97 -16.79 -12.63 -3.27
C ASP A 97 -16.71 -12.44 -1.74
N PRO A 98 -17.78 -12.03 -1.06
CA PRO A 98 -17.77 -11.75 0.38
C PRO A 98 -17.58 -13.01 1.23
N GLU A 99 -17.80 -14.20 0.67
CA GLU A 99 -17.61 -15.46 1.38
C GLU A 99 -16.13 -15.90 1.43
N ARG A 100 -15.28 -15.34 0.59
CA ARG A 100 -13.85 -15.63 0.52
C ARG A 100 -13.03 -14.50 1.14
N THR A 101 -11.86 -14.86 1.68
CA THR A 101 -10.87 -13.86 2.13
C THR A 101 -10.46 -12.91 1.03
N VAL A 102 -10.30 -11.62 1.36
CA VAL A 102 -9.67 -10.61 0.51
C VAL A 102 -8.48 -9.99 1.25
N TRP A 103 -7.36 -9.93 0.58
CA TRP A 103 -6.11 -9.35 1.07
C TRP A 103 -5.98 -7.89 0.67
N VAL A 104 -5.59 -7.05 1.63
CA VAL A 104 -5.36 -5.62 1.43
C VAL A 104 -4.09 -5.22 2.17
N GLU A 105 -3.25 -4.36 1.59
CA GLU A 105 -2.10 -3.82 2.32
C GLU A 105 -2.51 -2.82 3.39
N ASN A 106 -1.71 -2.78 4.48
CA ASN A 106 -1.90 -1.80 5.54
C ASN A 106 -1.39 -0.43 5.08
N GLU A 107 -2.32 0.42 4.67
CA GLU A 107 -2.04 1.79 4.26
C GLU A 107 -2.66 2.82 5.20
N ASN A 108 -2.18 4.06 5.14
CA ASN A 108 -2.84 5.19 5.77
C ASN A 108 -4.11 5.57 5.01
N ARG A 109 -5.06 6.23 5.68
CA ARG A 109 -6.26 6.73 5.01
C ARG A 109 -5.95 7.65 3.81
N LEU A 110 -4.80 8.33 3.84
CA LEU A 110 -4.28 9.13 2.74
C LEU A 110 -3.14 8.37 2.05
N VAL A 111 -3.36 7.91 0.82
CA VAL A 111 -2.37 7.27 -0.05
C VAL A 111 -1.90 8.30 -1.09
N GLY A 112 -0.71 8.86 -0.88
CA GLY A 112 -0.24 9.99 -1.68
C GLY A 112 -1.16 11.21 -1.56
N LYS A 113 -2.01 11.46 -2.56
CA LYS A 113 -2.97 12.59 -2.61
C LYS A 113 -4.45 12.15 -2.52
N VAL A 114 -4.73 10.84 -2.52
CA VAL A 114 -6.08 10.30 -2.57
C VAL A 114 -6.50 9.71 -1.22
N PHE A 115 -7.78 9.79 -0.90
CA PHE A 115 -8.31 9.28 0.36
C PHE A 115 -9.05 7.97 0.15
N ILE A 116 -8.77 7.00 1.02
CA ILE A 116 -9.57 5.77 1.12
C ILE A 116 -10.94 6.15 1.70
N PRO A 117 -12.06 5.71 1.06
CA PRO A 117 -13.42 5.94 1.55
C PRO A 117 -13.60 5.45 2.98
N GLU A 118 -14.37 6.19 3.76
CA GLU A 118 -14.49 5.93 5.21
C GLU A 118 -15.04 4.55 5.53
N GLY A 119 -16.04 4.05 4.79
CA GLY A 119 -16.61 2.73 5.01
C GLY A 119 -15.58 1.62 4.80
N PHE A 120 -14.81 1.69 3.71
CA PHE A 120 -13.72 0.74 3.44
C PHE A 120 -12.60 0.83 4.49
N TRP A 121 -12.19 2.07 4.84
CA TRP A 121 -11.19 2.30 5.88
C TRP A 121 -11.58 1.72 7.24
N LYS A 122 -12.84 1.86 7.66
CA LYS A 122 -13.35 1.27 8.91
C LYS A 122 -13.25 -0.26 8.89
N GLN A 123 -13.58 -0.91 7.77
CA GLN A 123 -13.42 -2.36 7.63
C GLN A 123 -11.95 -2.77 7.74
N MET A 124 -11.03 -2.07 7.04
CA MET A 124 -9.59 -2.33 7.16
C MET A 124 -9.12 -2.27 8.63
N LYS A 125 -9.54 -1.23 9.38
CA LYS A 125 -9.11 -1.04 10.77
C LYS A 125 -9.68 -2.07 11.74
N ALA A 126 -10.79 -2.68 11.42
CA ALA A 126 -11.42 -3.73 12.21
C ALA A 126 -10.91 -5.14 11.85
N SER A 127 -10.17 -5.28 10.76
CA SER A 127 -9.74 -6.57 10.22
C SER A 127 -8.47 -7.10 10.90
N PRO A 128 -8.31 -8.46 10.98
CA PRO A 128 -7.08 -9.08 11.44
C PRO A 128 -5.89 -8.66 10.58
N LEU A 129 -4.72 -8.47 11.22
CA LEU A 129 -3.52 -7.95 10.60
C LEU A 129 -2.35 -8.90 10.81
N ILE A 130 -1.66 -9.30 9.74
CA ILE A 130 -0.39 -9.98 9.79
C ILE A 130 0.75 -9.02 9.44
N ASN A 131 1.71 -8.89 10.35
CA ASN A 131 2.85 -7.98 10.21
C ASN A 131 4.10 -8.74 9.79
N LEU A 132 4.59 -8.47 8.60
CA LEU A 132 5.83 -9.06 8.07
C LEU A 132 7.05 -8.45 8.76
N GLU A 133 7.88 -9.28 9.36
CA GLU A 133 9.17 -8.89 9.93
C GLU A 133 10.31 -9.39 9.03
N ARG A 134 10.86 -8.49 8.21
CA ARG A 134 11.95 -8.76 7.28
C ARG A 134 13.23 -8.06 7.73
N PRO A 135 14.41 -8.72 7.71
CA PRO A 135 15.70 -8.11 8.03
C PRO A 135 15.98 -6.87 7.19
N ILE A 136 16.65 -5.89 7.79
CA ILE A 136 16.95 -4.62 7.12
C ILE A 136 17.81 -4.80 5.86
N SER A 137 18.70 -5.78 5.84
CA SER A 137 19.53 -6.13 4.69
C SER A 137 18.67 -6.46 3.46
N GLU A 138 17.70 -7.37 3.63
CA GLU A 138 16.80 -7.78 2.53
C GLU A 138 15.88 -6.64 2.10
N ARG A 139 15.40 -5.84 3.06
CA ARG A 139 14.57 -4.66 2.77
C ARG A 139 15.33 -3.63 1.92
N VAL A 140 16.60 -3.41 2.23
CA VAL A 140 17.48 -2.56 1.41
C VAL A 140 17.61 -3.11 0.00
N ASP A 141 17.82 -4.43 -0.15
CA ASP A 141 17.98 -5.07 -1.45
C ASP A 141 16.68 -5.02 -2.29
N ILE A 142 15.51 -5.15 -1.64
CA ILE A 142 14.21 -4.95 -2.30
C ILE A 142 14.08 -3.51 -2.80
N ILE A 143 14.37 -2.53 -1.95
CA ILE A 143 14.30 -1.11 -2.31
C ILE A 143 15.29 -0.76 -3.41
N MET A 144 16.51 -1.33 -3.38
CA MET A 144 17.50 -1.16 -4.44
C MET A 144 16.98 -1.63 -5.80
N ARG A 145 16.27 -2.77 -5.86
CA ARG A 145 15.64 -3.23 -7.11
C ARG A 145 14.56 -2.29 -7.64
N HIS A 146 13.82 -1.63 -6.73
CA HIS A 146 12.73 -0.73 -7.12
C HIS A 146 13.19 0.66 -7.53
N TYR A 147 14.32 1.12 -6.96
CA TYR A 147 14.74 2.52 -7.10
C TYR A 147 16.15 2.68 -7.70
N GLY A 148 16.86 1.59 -7.97
CA GLY A 148 18.23 1.61 -8.46
C GLY A 148 18.42 2.29 -9.83
N ASP A 149 17.40 2.22 -10.68
CA ASP A 149 17.41 2.79 -12.03
C ASP A 149 16.96 4.27 -12.11
N PHE A 150 16.53 4.84 -10.97
CA PHE A 150 16.08 6.23 -10.97
C PHE A 150 17.27 7.22 -10.93
N SER A 151 17.06 8.38 -11.56
CA SER A 151 18.05 9.43 -11.56
C SER A 151 18.35 9.94 -10.16
N THR A 152 19.60 10.26 -9.88
CA THR A 152 20.04 10.86 -8.61
C THR A 152 19.21 12.11 -8.25
N GLU A 153 18.84 12.93 -9.23
CA GLU A 153 18.03 14.13 -8.99
C GLU A 153 16.58 13.80 -8.60
N GLY A 154 15.99 12.76 -9.18
CA GLY A 154 14.67 12.25 -8.76
C GLY A 154 14.69 11.76 -7.31
N LEU A 155 15.72 11.00 -6.93
CA LEU A 155 15.92 10.54 -5.56
C LEU A 155 16.13 11.70 -4.58
N LYS A 156 16.97 12.70 -4.91
CA LYS A 156 17.17 13.90 -4.08
C LYS A 156 15.87 14.68 -3.88
N THR A 157 15.07 14.80 -4.93
CA THR A 157 13.75 15.43 -4.85
C THR A 157 12.84 14.69 -3.84
N ALA A 158 12.83 13.37 -3.87
CA ALA A 158 12.07 12.56 -2.94
C ALA A 158 12.58 12.69 -1.49
N PHE A 159 13.90 12.68 -1.28
CA PHE A 159 14.50 12.99 0.03
C PHE A 159 14.12 14.39 0.52
N GLY A 160 14.01 15.37 -0.38
CA GLY A 160 13.56 16.73 -0.07
C GLY A 160 12.19 16.77 0.62
N LYS A 161 11.25 15.89 0.22
CA LYS A 161 9.92 15.80 0.82
C LYS A 161 9.94 15.37 2.30
N ILE A 162 10.95 14.59 2.71
CA ILE A 162 11.10 14.12 4.10
C ILE A 162 12.17 14.87 4.88
N LYS A 163 12.83 15.89 4.32
CA LYS A 163 13.93 16.64 4.94
C LYS A 163 13.62 17.07 6.37
N LYS A 164 12.45 17.68 6.60
CA LYS A 164 12.04 18.16 7.93
C LYS A 164 11.91 17.02 8.95
N ARG A 165 11.40 15.87 8.51
CA ARG A 165 11.14 14.70 9.36
C ARG A 165 12.41 13.87 9.58
N LEU A 166 13.28 13.79 8.58
CA LEU A 166 14.56 13.09 8.64
C LEU A 166 15.58 13.82 9.54
N GLY A 167 15.45 15.15 9.63
CA GLY A 167 16.38 16.03 10.31
C GLY A 167 17.53 16.47 9.40
N GLY A 168 18.09 17.67 9.67
CA GLY A 168 19.09 18.27 8.81
C GLY A 168 20.34 17.42 8.59
N GLN A 169 20.86 16.81 9.65
CA GLN A 169 22.08 16.01 9.61
C GLN A 169 21.91 14.73 8.76
N ASN A 170 20.85 13.96 9.00
CA ASN A 170 20.55 12.75 8.22
C ASN A 170 20.23 13.08 6.77
N TYR A 171 19.52 14.18 6.52
CA TYR A 171 19.27 14.66 5.16
C TYR A 171 20.57 14.96 4.40
N GLN A 172 21.50 15.70 5.02
CA GLN A 172 22.80 16.00 4.41
C GLN A 172 23.59 14.72 4.12
N ALA A 173 23.63 13.78 5.07
CA ALA A 173 24.29 12.49 4.90
C ALA A 173 23.68 11.67 3.72
N ALA A 174 22.34 11.64 3.61
CA ALA A 174 21.68 10.96 2.50
C ALA A 174 21.97 11.62 1.13
N ILE A 175 22.00 12.98 1.06
CA ILE A 175 22.33 13.70 -0.17
C ILE A 175 23.79 13.46 -0.56
N LEU A 176 24.72 13.45 0.41
CA LEU A 176 26.11 13.14 0.15
C LEU A 176 26.27 11.72 -0.42
N ALA A 177 25.67 10.73 0.20
CA ALA A 177 25.67 9.35 -0.28
C ALA A 177 25.14 9.24 -1.72
N LEU A 178 24.04 9.94 -2.04
CA LEU A 178 23.51 9.98 -3.42
C LEU A 178 24.48 10.62 -4.41
N ASN A 179 25.22 11.67 -4.01
CA ASN A 179 26.25 12.30 -4.86
C ASN A 179 27.43 11.37 -5.13
N GLU A 180 27.74 10.48 -4.19
CA GLU A 180 28.79 9.46 -4.29
C GLU A 180 28.30 8.15 -4.95
N ASN A 181 27.07 8.13 -5.47
CA ASN A 181 26.38 6.96 -6.02
C ASN A 181 26.20 5.81 -5.00
N ASP A 182 26.25 6.09 -3.70
CA ASP A 182 25.96 5.13 -2.64
C ASP A 182 24.47 5.16 -2.27
N LEU A 183 23.64 4.66 -3.16
CA LEU A 183 22.19 4.54 -2.94
C LEU A 183 21.88 3.64 -1.73
N LYS A 184 22.70 2.63 -1.46
CA LYS A 184 22.50 1.71 -0.34
C LYS A 184 22.54 2.42 1.01
N THR A 185 23.50 3.33 1.21
CA THR A 185 23.60 4.16 2.42
C THR A 185 22.43 5.15 2.51
N ALA A 186 22.06 5.81 1.40
CA ALA A 186 20.90 6.69 1.38
C ALA A 186 19.60 5.96 1.78
N ILE A 187 19.36 4.75 1.25
CA ILE A 187 18.21 3.91 1.63
C ILE A 187 18.22 3.58 3.12
N LYS A 188 19.36 3.17 3.69
CA LYS A 188 19.45 2.86 5.13
C LYS A 188 19.07 4.06 5.99
N ILE A 189 19.50 5.27 5.62
CA ILE A 189 19.15 6.51 6.31
C ILE A 189 17.64 6.75 6.24
N ALA A 190 17.01 6.57 5.07
CA ALA A 190 15.57 6.71 4.91
C ALA A 190 14.80 5.66 5.73
N LEU A 191 15.23 4.39 5.71
CA LEU A 191 14.60 3.30 6.45
C LEU A 191 14.61 3.54 7.97
N TYR A 192 15.68 4.08 8.52
CA TYR A 192 15.74 4.44 9.94
C TYR A 192 14.62 5.42 10.34
N TYR A 193 14.34 6.41 9.49
CA TYR A 193 13.23 7.33 9.69
C TYR A 193 11.87 6.62 9.55
N TYR A 194 11.68 5.84 8.49
CA TYR A 194 10.42 5.14 8.26
C TYR A 194 10.11 4.13 9.35
N ASP A 195 11.12 3.43 9.87
CA ASP A 195 10.95 2.45 10.95
C ASP A 195 10.49 3.11 12.25
N LYS A 196 11.03 4.30 12.58
CA LYS A 196 10.55 5.08 13.73
C LYS A 196 9.10 5.52 13.56
N ALA A 197 8.75 6.00 12.37
CA ALA A 197 7.38 6.43 12.08
C ALA A 197 6.40 5.25 12.12
N TYR A 198 6.81 4.11 11.60
CA TYR A 198 6.01 2.88 11.62
C TYR A 198 5.80 2.35 13.05
N GLN A 199 6.85 2.31 13.87
CA GLN A 199 6.73 1.89 15.27
C GLN A 199 5.76 2.79 16.03
N TYR A 200 5.91 4.11 15.89
CA TYR A 200 4.99 5.08 16.49
C TYR A 200 3.53 4.88 16.05
N TYR A 201 3.32 4.53 14.77
CA TYR A 201 1.99 4.21 14.27
C TYR A 201 1.43 2.94 14.91
N LEU A 202 2.21 1.87 15.04
CA LEU A 202 1.81 0.63 15.68
C LEU A 202 1.46 0.84 17.16
N ASP A 203 2.31 1.58 17.89
CA ASP A 203 2.10 1.87 19.32
C ASP A 203 0.80 2.65 19.58
N LYS A 204 0.33 3.42 18.59
CA LYS A 204 -0.92 4.18 18.69
C LYS A 204 -2.16 3.47 18.16
N ASN A 205 -1.99 2.48 17.32
CA ASN A 205 -3.06 1.79 16.63
C ASN A 205 -2.91 0.28 16.82
N GLU A 206 -3.05 -0.18 18.06
CA GLU A 206 -3.11 -1.60 18.35
C GLU A 206 -4.30 -2.20 17.61
N SER A 207 -4.02 -3.09 16.65
CA SER A 207 -5.05 -3.92 16.04
C SER A 207 -5.36 -5.08 17.00
N PRO A 208 -6.63 -5.37 17.29
CA PRO A 208 -7.01 -6.38 18.28
C PRO A 208 -6.51 -7.80 17.94
N ASN A 209 -6.14 -8.06 16.69
CA ASN A 209 -5.64 -9.36 16.21
C ASN A 209 -4.41 -9.15 15.32
N GLN A 210 -3.34 -8.60 15.90
CA GLN A 210 -2.07 -8.42 15.19
C GLN A 210 -1.14 -9.58 15.47
N GLU A 211 -0.71 -10.28 14.40
CA GLU A 211 0.33 -11.28 14.48
C GLU A 211 1.56 -10.89 13.67
N LYS A 212 2.71 -11.49 14.01
CA LYS A 212 3.98 -11.24 13.36
C LYS A 212 4.44 -12.48 12.64
N LEU A 213 4.89 -12.30 11.41
CA LEU A 213 5.49 -13.34 10.58
C LEU A 213 6.92 -12.95 10.21
N ALA A 214 7.89 -13.71 10.72
CA ALA A 214 9.29 -13.55 10.32
C ALA A 214 9.48 -14.08 8.90
N VAL A 215 10.03 -13.25 8.02
CA VAL A 215 10.20 -13.57 6.59
C VAL A 215 11.64 -13.28 6.18
N GLU A 216 12.53 -14.21 6.49
CA GLU A 216 13.96 -14.13 6.19
C GLU A 216 14.38 -15.24 5.24
N ASN A 217 15.09 -14.89 4.17
CA ASN A 217 15.63 -15.83 3.16
C ASN A 217 14.58 -16.75 2.52
N ILE A 218 13.34 -16.29 2.39
CA ILE A 218 12.24 -17.03 1.76
C ILE A 218 11.62 -16.23 0.60
N THR A 219 11.09 -16.95 -0.38
CA THR A 219 10.49 -16.35 -1.58
C THR A 219 9.10 -15.75 -1.27
N ASN A 220 8.64 -14.82 -2.10
CA ASN A 220 7.32 -14.22 -1.95
C ASN A 220 6.19 -15.25 -2.08
N GLN A 221 6.38 -16.31 -2.89
CA GLN A 221 5.43 -17.43 -3.03
C GLN A 221 5.27 -18.19 -1.72
N VAL A 222 6.39 -18.55 -1.06
CA VAL A 222 6.36 -19.24 0.24
C VAL A 222 5.75 -18.33 1.33
N ILE A 223 6.07 -17.03 1.30
CA ILE A 223 5.42 -16.09 2.24
C ILE A 223 3.91 -16.04 2.00
N ALA A 224 3.47 -15.99 0.74
CA ALA A 224 2.05 -16.00 0.40
C ALA A 224 1.36 -17.28 0.92
N GLU A 225 1.95 -18.46 0.76
CA GLU A 225 1.45 -19.72 1.32
C GLU A 225 1.31 -19.67 2.85
N GLN A 226 2.33 -19.14 3.55
CA GLN A 226 2.29 -19.00 5.01
C GLN A 226 1.20 -18.02 5.46
N VAL A 227 1.03 -16.92 4.73
CA VAL A 227 0.01 -15.91 5.00
C VAL A 227 -1.40 -16.49 4.77
N VAL A 228 -1.63 -17.28 3.72
CA VAL A 228 -2.88 -18.00 3.48
C VAL A 228 -3.17 -19.02 4.60
N ALA A 229 -2.16 -19.80 5.00
CA ALA A 229 -2.30 -20.75 6.11
C ALA A 229 -2.68 -20.05 7.43
N TRP A 230 -2.08 -18.89 7.71
CA TRP A 230 -2.46 -18.07 8.85
C TRP A 230 -3.91 -17.60 8.76
N SER A 231 -4.37 -17.16 7.59
CA SER A 231 -5.74 -16.65 7.41
C SER A 231 -6.84 -17.69 7.70
N SER A 232 -6.53 -18.96 7.51
CA SER A 232 -7.47 -20.07 7.75
C SER A 232 -7.69 -20.34 9.24
N GLN A 233 -6.87 -19.76 10.12
CA GLN A 233 -6.96 -19.93 11.58
C GLN A 233 -7.62 -18.72 12.28
N HIS A 234 -7.83 -17.64 11.56
CA HIS A 234 -8.31 -16.35 12.03
C HIS A 234 -9.48 -15.82 11.18
#